data_74ef1aebe70e197a2500d397070d5041
#
_entry.id   74ef1aebe70e197a2500d397070d5041
#
_cell.length_a   1.000
_cell.length_b   1.000
_cell.length_c   1.000
_cell.angle_alpha   90.00
_cell.angle_beta   90.00
_cell.angle_gamma   90.00
#
_symmetry.space_group_name_H-M   'P 1'
#
loop_
_entity.id
_entity.type
_entity.pdbx_description
1 polymer ?
#
loop_
_entity_poly.entity_id
_entity_poly.type
_entity_poly.pdbx_seq_one_letter_code
_entity_poly.pdbx_strand_id
1 'polypeptide(L)'
;KGRIFVNFPRWGDDVDYTVAEVKNGETVAYPNANINRPNTSNQSESFISVQSVVVDPLDRLWILDTGSIEFAPTSYGGPKLIGVDLKTNRIFKKILFPQEVALTTTYLNDIRFDLRRGKAGLAFITDSSSNGANGIIVVDLDSGRSWRKLNDHPSTKAEPNFLPLVEGQPVLNRPPNQPPSSIKIGADGIAISADGERLFYCPLASRRLYSVSVDALANQELSDEQVAETVVDEGDKGGGSDGLESDAQNRVYLTNYEHNVILRRSPDGMYETLVHDPRVLWPDTMSVANDGYLYFIANQLHRQPQYQQGKDRREKPYSLFRTRIDSQPVRLRK
;
A
#
# COMPACT_ATOMS: atom_id res chain seq x y z
N LYS A 1 -17.49 0.96 10.58
CA LYS A 1 -18.96 1.17 10.70
C LYS A 1 -19.41 2.39 9.89
N GLY A 2 -19.22 2.34 8.55
CA GLY A 2 -19.64 3.39 7.63
C GLY A 2 -18.74 4.64 7.59
N ARG A 3 -17.59 4.64 8.28
CA ARG A 3 -16.59 5.70 8.17
C ARG A 3 -15.62 5.38 7.03
N ILE A 4 -15.27 6.40 6.26
CA ILE A 4 -14.32 6.29 5.15
C ILE A 4 -13.13 7.19 5.46
N PHE A 5 -11.93 6.62 5.43
CA PHE A 5 -10.67 7.33 5.60
C PHE A 5 -9.91 7.31 4.29
N VAL A 6 -9.26 8.41 3.97
CA VAL A 6 -8.45 8.59 2.76
C VAL A 6 -7.14 9.27 3.11
N ASN A 7 -6.13 9.06 2.30
CA ASN A 7 -4.85 9.73 2.45
C ASN A 7 -4.42 10.39 1.14
N PHE A 8 -3.64 11.45 1.28
CA PHE A 8 -3.07 12.25 0.21
C PHE A 8 -1.57 12.36 0.44
N PRO A 9 -0.76 11.47 -0.16
CA PRO A 9 0.68 11.54 -0.02
C PRO A 9 1.22 12.80 -0.68
N ARG A 10 2.30 13.35 -0.15
CA ARG A 10 2.94 14.57 -0.64
C ARG A 10 3.92 14.25 -1.77
N TRP A 11 3.38 14.00 -2.95
CA TRP A 11 4.14 13.67 -4.17
C TRP A 11 4.42 14.88 -5.07
N GLY A 12 4.45 16.10 -4.52
CA GLY A 12 4.62 17.35 -5.25
C GLY A 12 3.31 18.11 -5.50
N ASP A 13 2.18 17.60 -5.06
CA ASP A 13 0.92 18.34 -4.99
C ASP A 13 0.88 19.23 -3.74
N ASP A 14 0.14 20.31 -3.81
CA ASP A 14 -0.26 21.08 -2.63
C ASP A 14 -1.31 20.29 -1.84
N VAL A 15 -0.94 19.85 -0.65
CA VAL A 15 -1.74 18.96 0.19
C VAL A 15 -1.96 19.62 1.56
N ASP A 16 -3.19 20.10 1.80
CA ASP A 16 -3.58 20.73 3.06
C ASP A 16 -3.45 19.77 4.26
N TYR A 17 -3.81 18.49 4.02
CA TYR A 17 -3.73 17.42 5.01
C TYR A 17 -3.48 16.08 4.32
N THR A 18 -2.61 15.27 4.89
CA THR A 18 -2.25 13.97 4.31
C THR A 18 -3.19 12.83 4.73
N VAL A 19 -4.00 13.02 5.78
CA VAL A 19 -5.05 12.07 6.22
C VAL A 19 -6.36 12.79 6.47
N ALA A 20 -7.44 12.22 5.94
CA ALA A 20 -8.79 12.76 6.11
C ALA A 20 -9.84 11.67 6.36
N GLU A 21 -10.94 12.08 6.96
CA GLU A 21 -12.20 11.34 6.98
C GLU A 21 -13.16 11.96 5.97
N VAL A 22 -13.82 11.13 5.17
CA VAL A 22 -14.89 11.60 4.27
C VAL A 22 -16.18 11.74 5.06
N LYS A 23 -16.74 12.96 5.09
CA LYS A 23 -18.00 13.31 5.78
C LYS A 23 -18.90 14.09 4.83
N ASN A 24 -20.08 13.56 4.57
CA ASN A 24 -21.08 14.20 3.69
C ASN A 24 -20.52 14.58 2.30
N GLY A 25 -19.62 13.75 1.77
CA GLY A 25 -18.99 13.99 0.47
C GLY A 25 -17.77 14.91 0.48
N GLU A 26 -17.43 15.49 1.64
CA GLU A 26 -16.24 16.34 1.81
C GLU A 26 -15.17 15.63 2.64
N THR A 27 -13.91 16.04 2.48
CA THR A 27 -12.79 15.54 3.26
C THR A 27 -12.45 16.47 4.41
N VAL A 28 -12.29 15.89 5.62
CA VAL A 28 -11.95 16.63 6.84
C VAL A 28 -10.70 16.04 7.44
N ALA A 29 -9.71 16.88 7.76
CA ALA A 29 -8.43 16.46 8.35
C ALA A 29 -8.61 15.53 9.56
N TYR A 30 -7.96 14.36 9.57
CA TYR A 30 -8.12 13.36 10.61
C TYR A 30 -6.76 12.91 11.18
N PRO A 31 -6.63 12.62 12.50
CA PRO A 31 -7.61 12.85 13.57
C PRO A 31 -7.85 14.32 13.90
N ASN A 32 -6.99 15.23 13.47
CA ASN A 32 -7.13 16.67 13.57
C ASN A 32 -6.17 17.41 12.63
N ALA A 33 -6.35 18.71 12.43
CA ALA A 33 -5.53 19.51 11.53
C ALA A 33 -4.08 19.68 12.02
N ASN A 34 -3.83 19.67 13.33
CA ASN A 34 -2.51 19.98 13.86
C ASN A 34 -1.47 18.90 13.49
N ILE A 35 -1.83 17.62 13.68
CA ILE A 35 -0.92 16.51 13.35
C ILE A 35 -0.68 16.38 11.84
N ASN A 36 -1.61 16.88 11.02
CA ASN A 36 -1.50 16.88 9.56
C ASN A 36 -0.58 17.98 9.01
N ARG A 37 -0.14 18.93 9.84
CA ARG A 37 0.86 19.95 9.44
C ARG A 37 2.24 19.36 9.57
N PRO A 38 3.00 19.19 8.46
CA PRO A 38 4.30 18.56 8.52
C PRO A 38 5.27 19.43 9.33
N ASN A 39 5.95 18.80 10.29
CA ASN A 39 7.03 19.40 11.05
C ASN A 39 8.35 18.68 10.73
N THR A 40 9.09 19.17 9.77
CA THR A 40 10.34 18.55 9.31
C THR A 40 11.47 18.62 10.35
N SER A 41 11.37 19.53 11.32
CA SER A 41 12.34 19.63 12.43
C SER A 41 12.08 18.62 13.55
N ASN A 42 10.84 18.12 13.68
CA ASN A 42 10.44 17.06 14.61
C ASN A 42 9.42 16.15 13.96
N GLN A 43 9.91 15.28 13.07
CA GLN A 43 9.05 14.46 12.23
C GLN A 43 8.22 13.44 13.01
N SER A 44 8.67 13.05 14.21
CA SER A 44 7.94 12.07 15.03
C SER A 44 6.60 12.58 15.57
N GLU A 45 6.37 13.89 15.60
CA GLU A 45 5.18 14.50 16.21
C GLU A 45 4.10 14.96 15.20
N SER A 46 4.36 14.80 13.91
CA SER A 46 3.41 15.15 12.86
C SER A 46 3.40 14.11 11.73
N PHE A 47 2.35 14.12 10.91
CA PHE A 47 2.34 13.38 9.65
C PHE A 47 3.17 14.11 8.61
N ILE A 48 4.12 13.40 8.01
CA ILE A 48 5.00 13.94 6.98
C ILE A 48 4.42 13.70 5.59
N SER A 49 4.19 12.42 5.24
CA SER A 49 3.55 12.02 3.99
C SER A 49 2.95 10.63 4.16
N VAL A 50 1.65 10.55 4.39
CA VAL A 50 0.99 9.28 4.65
C VAL A 50 0.66 8.57 3.34
N GLN A 51 1.08 7.31 3.24
CA GLN A 51 0.85 6.48 2.06
C GLN A 51 -0.33 5.52 2.22
N SER A 52 -0.59 5.02 3.43
CA SER A 52 -1.68 4.07 3.64
C SER A 52 -2.44 4.34 4.93
N VAL A 53 -3.76 4.10 4.88
CA VAL A 53 -4.67 4.14 6.02
C VAL A 53 -5.54 2.88 6.00
N VAL A 54 -5.43 2.04 7.03
CA VAL A 54 -6.13 0.75 7.11
C VAL A 54 -6.83 0.60 8.45
N VAL A 55 -8.10 0.18 8.41
CA VAL A 55 -8.84 -0.18 9.62
C VAL A 55 -8.64 -1.66 9.92
N ASP A 56 -8.13 -1.97 11.09
CA ASP A 56 -7.88 -3.34 11.52
C ASP A 56 -9.16 -4.06 12.02
N PRO A 57 -9.11 -5.39 12.24
CA PRO A 57 -10.26 -6.15 12.72
C PRO A 57 -10.84 -5.74 14.07
N LEU A 58 -10.17 -4.86 14.84
CA LEU A 58 -10.62 -4.31 16.13
C LEU A 58 -11.19 -2.89 16.02
N ASP A 59 -11.52 -2.41 14.80
CA ASP A 59 -12.03 -1.05 14.54
C ASP A 59 -11.01 0.04 14.98
N ARG A 60 -9.71 -0.18 14.75
CA ARG A 60 -8.64 0.82 14.95
C ARG A 60 -8.09 1.24 13.59
N LEU A 61 -7.90 2.53 13.40
CA LEU A 61 -7.25 3.03 12.19
C LEU A 61 -5.74 3.04 12.37
N TRP A 62 -5.04 2.43 11.44
CA TRP A 62 -3.59 2.49 11.35
C TRP A 62 -3.21 3.40 10.18
N ILE A 63 -2.30 4.31 10.45
CA ILE A 63 -1.82 5.34 9.53
C ILE A 63 -0.34 5.10 9.32
N LEU A 64 0.04 4.76 8.10
CA LEU A 64 1.40 4.46 7.70
C LEU A 64 2.01 5.69 7.04
N ASP A 65 2.93 6.33 7.73
CA ASP A 65 3.63 7.52 7.27
C ASP A 65 5.01 7.14 6.71
N THR A 66 5.26 7.48 5.47
CA THR A 66 6.55 7.21 4.81
C THR A 66 7.68 8.05 5.37
N GLY A 67 7.37 9.22 5.95
CA GLY A 67 8.37 10.23 6.31
C GLY A 67 9.04 10.90 5.11
N SER A 68 8.55 10.64 3.89
CA SER A 68 9.17 11.08 2.63
C SER A 68 8.25 12.05 1.88
N ILE A 69 8.67 13.29 1.72
CA ILE A 69 8.04 14.27 0.82
C ILE A 69 8.76 14.16 -0.53
N GLU A 70 7.98 14.07 -1.62
CA GLU A 70 8.52 13.98 -2.99
C GLU A 70 9.59 12.89 -3.17
N PHE A 71 9.40 11.76 -2.47
CA PHE A 71 10.34 10.63 -2.50
C PHE A 71 11.75 10.95 -1.99
N ALA A 72 11.90 12.03 -1.21
CA ALA A 72 13.18 12.40 -0.59
C ALA A 72 13.65 11.32 0.41
N PRO A 73 14.97 11.18 0.61
CA PRO A 73 15.52 10.28 1.61
C PRO A 73 14.95 10.52 3.00
N THR A 74 14.71 9.45 3.74
CA THR A 74 14.12 9.49 5.07
C THR A 74 15.16 9.43 6.19
N SER A 75 14.79 9.87 7.36
CA SER A 75 15.57 9.77 8.59
C SER A 75 14.71 9.27 9.73
N TYR A 76 15.35 8.82 10.81
CA TYR A 76 14.65 8.35 12.01
C TYR A 76 13.62 9.37 12.51
N GLY A 77 12.42 8.89 12.83
CA GLY A 77 11.27 9.70 13.25
C GLY A 77 10.32 10.09 12.10
N GLY A 78 10.79 10.05 10.84
CA GLY A 78 9.95 10.24 9.65
C GLY A 78 9.05 9.04 9.40
N PRO A 79 9.60 7.89 9.00
CA PRO A 79 8.84 6.65 8.83
C PRO A 79 8.24 6.17 10.16
N LYS A 80 6.91 6.00 10.20
CA LYS A 80 6.21 5.60 11.43
C LYS A 80 4.84 4.99 11.16
N LEU A 81 4.38 4.21 12.14
CA LEU A 81 3.03 3.64 12.15
C LEU A 81 2.27 4.20 13.36
N ILE A 82 1.11 4.80 13.10
CA ILE A 82 0.27 5.45 14.12
C ILE A 82 -1.06 4.72 14.23
N GLY A 83 -1.40 4.25 15.43
CA GLY A 83 -2.70 3.65 15.74
C GLY A 83 -3.65 4.67 16.37
N VAL A 84 -4.86 4.78 15.81
CA VAL A 84 -5.93 5.66 16.29
C VAL A 84 -7.14 4.81 16.68
N ASP A 85 -7.63 4.98 17.91
CA ASP A 85 -8.87 4.39 18.38
C ASP A 85 -10.06 5.14 17.76
N LEU A 86 -10.88 4.43 16.98
CA LEU A 86 -11.99 5.04 16.25
C LEU A 86 -13.22 5.38 17.12
N LYS A 87 -13.26 4.93 18.38
CA LYS A 87 -14.32 5.30 19.34
C LYS A 87 -14.03 6.65 19.96
N THR A 88 -12.76 6.90 20.29
CA THR A 88 -12.32 8.12 20.97
C THR A 88 -11.67 9.13 20.04
N ASN A 89 -11.30 8.74 18.81
CA ASN A 89 -10.51 9.49 17.85
C ASN A 89 -9.14 9.93 18.43
N ARG A 90 -8.58 9.13 19.35
CA ARG A 90 -7.29 9.41 19.98
C ARG A 90 -6.22 8.45 19.49
N ILE A 91 -5.02 8.96 19.32
CA ILE A 91 -3.83 8.16 19.09
C ILE A 91 -3.56 7.32 20.35
N PHE A 92 -3.47 6.00 20.20
CA PHE A 92 -3.16 5.08 21.29
C PHE A 92 -1.78 4.44 21.14
N LYS A 93 -1.21 4.46 19.90
CA LYS A 93 0.08 3.85 19.61
C LYS A 93 0.85 4.68 18.61
N LYS A 94 2.17 4.80 18.82
CA LYS A 94 3.13 5.35 17.86
C LYS A 94 4.32 4.39 17.81
N ILE A 95 4.66 3.90 16.63
CA ILE A 95 5.82 3.06 16.37
C ILE A 95 6.71 3.79 15.38
N LEU A 96 7.93 4.10 15.78
CA LEU A 96 8.96 4.67 14.92
C LEU A 96 9.82 3.53 14.38
N PHE A 97 10.09 3.54 13.09
CA PHE A 97 10.94 2.53 12.47
C PHE A 97 12.42 2.91 12.65
N PRO A 98 13.25 1.97 13.15
CA PRO A 98 14.69 2.17 13.20
C PRO A 98 15.28 2.22 11.78
N GLN A 99 16.42 2.88 11.62
CA GLN A 99 16.99 3.18 10.29
C GLN A 99 17.52 1.93 9.57
N GLU A 100 17.78 0.85 10.29
CA GLU A 100 18.12 -0.47 9.73
C GLU A 100 16.88 -1.23 9.19
N VAL A 101 15.66 -0.78 9.52
CA VAL A 101 14.40 -1.33 9.02
C VAL A 101 13.79 -0.39 7.96
N ALA A 102 13.58 0.87 8.29
CA ALA A 102 13.25 1.88 7.31
C ALA A 102 14.53 2.57 6.85
N LEU A 103 15.15 2.01 5.82
CA LEU A 103 16.37 2.53 5.21
C LEU A 103 16.14 3.97 4.70
N THR A 104 17.19 4.73 4.44
CA THR A 104 17.05 6.09 3.89
C THR A 104 16.29 6.14 2.57
N THR A 105 16.29 5.03 1.82
CA THR A 105 15.59 4.86 0.54
C THR A 105 14.23 4.17 0.67
N THR A 106 13.87 3.67 1.84
CA THR A 106 12.60 2.95 2.05
C THR A 106 11.40 3.85 1.77
N TYR A 107 10.44 3.31 1.03
CA TYR A 107 9.14 3.91 0.85
C TYR A 107 8.06 2.95 1.38
N LEU A 108 7.63 3.18 2.62
CA LEU A 108 6.57 2.38 3.27
C LEU A 108 5.28 2.57 2.48
N ASN A 109 4.74 1.50 1.89
CA ASN A 109 3.62 1.63 0.99
C ASN A 109 2.29 1.19 1.60
N ASP A 110 2.00 -0.10 1.66
CA ASP A 110 0.71 -0.59 2.17
C ASP A 110 0.92 -1.59 3.31
N ILE A 111 -0.15 -1.87 4.08
CA ILE A 111 -0.06 -2.61 5.34
C ILE A 111 -1.24 -3.57 5.52
N ARG A 112 -0.95 -4.81 6.00
CA ARG A 112 -1.97 -5.80 6.41
C ARG A 112 -1.66 -6.34 7.80
N PHE A 113 -2.68 -6.88 8.47
CA PHE A 113 -2.61 -7.26 9.88
C PHE A 113 -3.03 -8.71 10.12
N ASP A 114 -2.29 -9.42 10.99
CA ASP A 114 -2.75 -10.64 11.66
C ASP A 114 -2.69 -10.44 13.18
N LEU A 115 -3.84 -10.15 13.78
CA LEU A 115 -3.94 -9.87 15.21
C LEU A 115 -3.99 -11.16 16.08
N ARG A 116 -3.94 -12.34 15.47
CA ARG A 116 -3.86 -13.62 16.19
C ARG A 116 -2.44 -13.92 16.67
N ARG A 117 -1.43 -13.34 15.99
CA ARG A 117 0.00 -13.57 16.24
C ARG A 117 0.53 -12.64 17.34
N GLY A 118 1.49 -13.12 18.11
CA GLY A 118 2.06 -12.34 19.21
C GLY A 118 1.02 -11.91 20.26
N LYS A 119 1.32 -10.86 21.03
CA LYS A 119 0.44 -10.37 22.09
C LYS A 119 -0.65 -9.42 21.57
N ALA A 120 -0.29 -8.46 20.71
CA ALA A 120 -1.20 -7.45 20.15
C ALA A 120 -1.41 -7.59 18.64
N GLY A 121 -0.76 -8.55 17.98
CA GLY A 121 -0.78 -8.79 16.56
C GLY A 121 0.53 -8.42 15.87
N LEU A 122 0.63 -8.85 14.62
CA LEU A 122 1.68 -8.45 13.68
C LEU A 122 1.09 -7.63 12.53
N ALA A 123 1.88 -6.72 12.01
CA ALA A 123 1.61 -6.02 10.77
C ALA A 123 2.70 -6.34 9.73
N PHE A 124 2.32 -6.36 8.45
CA PHE A 124 3.17 -6.62 7.30
C PHE A 124 3.06 -5.44 6.35
N ILE A 125 4.20 -4.89 5.93
CA ILE A 125 4.30 -3.66 5.16
C ILE A 125 5.21 -3.91 3.95
N THR A 126 4.81 -3.42 2.78
CA THR A 126 5.65 -3.43 1.58
C THR A 126 6.56 -2.20 1.53
N ASP A 127 7.79 -2.41 1.05
CA ASP A 127 8.74 -1.33 0.75
C ASP A 127 8.85 -1.17 -0.77
N SER A 128 8.19 -0.14 -1.29
CA SER A 128 8.11 0.16 -2.73
C SER A 128 9.19 1.12 -3.22
N SER A 129 10.31 1.21 -2.52
CA SER A 129 11.45 2.04 -2.95
C SER A 129 11.76 1.89 -4.44
N SER A 130 12.01 3.00 -5.13
CA SER A 130 12.44 3.03 -6.53
C SER A 130 13.96 3.00 -6.71
N ASN A 131 14.72 3.28 -5.64
CA ASN A 131 16.18 3.50 -5.69
C ASN A 131 16.98 2.66 -4.70
N GLY A 132 16.32 1.82 -3.90
CA GLY A 132 16.94 1.04 -2.84
C GLY A 132 16.46 -0.40 -2.81
N ALA A 133 16.83 -1.08 -1.74
CA ALA A 133 16.37 -2.43 -1.47
C ALA A 133 14.86 -2.43 -1.20
N ASN A 134 14.15 -3.32 -1.86
CA ASN A 134 12.75 -3.60 -1.58
C ASN A 134 12.63 -4.79 -0.64
N GLY A 135 11.51 -4.94 0.05
CA GLY A 135 11.29 -6.04 0.98
C GLY A 135 9.92 -6.00 1.63
N ILE A 136 9.73 -6.91 2.57
CA ILE A 136 8.57 -6.94 3.47
C ILE A 136 9.05 -6.57 4.87
N ILE A 137 8.44 -5.56 5.46
CA ILE A 137 8.70 -5.15 6.85
C ILE A 137 7.62 -5.75 7.74
N VAL A 138 8.03 -6.37 8.83
CA VAL A 138 7.14 -6.95 9.83
C VAL A 138 7.24 -6.13 11.11
N VAL A 139 6.10 -5.90 11.75
CA VAL A 139 6.01 -5.10 12.99
C VAL A 139 5.25 -5.87 14.06
N ASP A 140 5.85 -6.06 15.22
CA ASP A 140 5.16 -6.49 16.43
C ASP A 140 4.43 -5.30 17.06
N LEU A 141 3.10 -5.35 17.04
CA LEU A 141 2.26 -4.24 17.48
C LEU A 141 2.25 -4.02 19.01
N ASP A 142 2.69 -5.01 19.82
CA ASP A 142 2.82 -4.85 21.27
C ASP A 142 4.11 -4.12 21.61
N SER A 143 5.24 -4.66 21.19
CA SER A 143 6.56 -4.12 21.51
C SER A 143 6.97 -2.93 20.65
N GLY A 144 6.47 -2.83 19.43
CA GLY A 144 6.93 -1.90 18.41
C GLY A 144 8.21 -2.34 17.70
N ARG A 145 8.75 -3.53 18.00
CA ARG A 145 9.89 -4.08 17.26
C ARG A 145 9.50 -4.35 15.81
N SER A 146 10.43 -4.10 14.92
CA SER A 146 10.25 -4.36 13.49
C SER A 146 11.49 -4.99 12.89
N TRP A 147 11.33 -5.69 11.77
CA TRP A 147 12.41 -6.34 11.03
C TRP A 147 12.05 -6.43 9.55
N ARG A 148 13.07 -6.60 8.70
CA ARG A 148 12.91 -6.78 7.25
C ARG A 148 13.08 -8.24 6.89
N LYS A 149 12.34 -8.69 5.87
CA LYS A 149 12.47 -9.99 5.21
C LYS A 149 12.39 -9.82 3.70
N LEU A 150 12.93 -10.78 2.96
CA LEU A 150 13.01 -10.74 1.49
C LEU A 150 13.68 -9.45 1.00
N ASN A 151 14.70 -9.00 1.73
CA ASN A 151 15.39 -7.76 1.41
C ASN A 151 16.12 -7.91 0.07
N ASP A 152 15.75 -7.09 -0.90
CA ASP A 152 16.30 -7.10 -2.27
C ASP A 152 16.11 -8.43 -3.03
N HIS A 153 15.14 -9.27 -2.59
CA HIS A 153 14.80 -10.52 -3.27
C HIS A 153 14.15 -10.23 -4.63
N PRO A 154 14.40 -11.06 -5.70
CA PRO A 154 13.80 -10.81 -7.02
C PRO A 154 12.30 -10.62 -7.04
N SER A 155 11.53 -11.31 -6.18
CA SER A 155 10.07 -11.17 -6.08
C SER A 155 9.61 -9.83 -5.48
N THR A 156 10.47 -9.10 -4.79
CA THR A 156 10.16 -7.78 -4.23
C THR A 156 10.63 -6.63 -5.11
N LYS A 157 11.36 -6.91 -6.19
CA LYS A 157 11.94 -5.91 -7.09
C LYS A 157 11.10 -5.69 -8.34
N ALA A 158 11.31 -4.54 -8.97
CA ALA A 158 10.81 -4.29 -10.32
C ALA A 158 11.31 -5.35 -11.30
N GLU A 159 10.41 -5.84 -12.15
CA GLU A 159 10.75 -6.81 -13.19
C GLU A 159 11.70 -6.16 -14.21
N PRO A 160 12.79 -6.86 -14.61
CA PRO A 160 13.71 -6.33 -15.62
C PRO A 160 12.98 -5.99 -16.93
N ASN A 161 13.28 -4.82 -17.47
CA ASN A 161 12.69 -4.33 -18.73
C ASN A 161 11.16 -4.17 -18.72
N PHE A 162 10.56 -4.05 -17.56
CA PHE A 162 9.12 -3.80 -17.44
C PHE A 162 8.73 -2.48 -18.10
N LEU A 163 7.77 -2.56 -19.02
CA LEU A 163 7.22 -1.40 -19.72
C LEU A 163 5.69 -1.50 -19.74
N PRO A 164 4.99 -0.82 -18.84
CA PRO A 164 3.53 -0.83 -18.82
C PRO A 164 2.97 0.07 -19.93
N LEU A 165 1.83 -0.34 -20.47
CA LEU A 165 1.07 0.43 -21.44
C LEU A 165 -0.24 0.90 -20.80
N VAL A 166 -0.43 2.20 -20.68
CA VAL A 166 -1.64 2.81 -20.11
C VAL A 166 -2.20 3.80 -21.13
N GLU A 167 -3.51 3.73 -21.39
CA GLU A 167 -4.18 4.54 -22.43
C GLU A 167 -3.45 4.44 -23.80
N GLY A 168 -2.90 3.26 -24.12
CA GLY A 168 -2.18 3.00 -25.38
C GLY A 168 -0.79 3.64 -25.46
N GLN A 169 -0.25 4.16 -24.35
CA GLN A 169 1.06 4.79 -24.31
C GLN A 169 1.98 4.10 -23.29
N PRO A 170 3.29 3.97 -23.59
CA PRO A 170 4.24 3.47 -22.59
C PRO A 170 4.41 4.48 -21.46
N VAL A 171 4.28 4.00 -20.22
CA VAL A 171 4.51 4.81 -19.02
C VAL A 171 5.98 4.77 -18.65
N LEU A 172 6.65 5.89 -18.80
CA LEU A 172 8.05 6.11 -18.49
C LEU A 172 8.19 7.36 -17.62
N ASN A 173 9.17 7.38 -16.74
CA ASN A 173 9.61 8.63 -16.15
C ASN A 173 10.12 9.55 -17.28
N ARG A 174 9.55 10.74 -17.38
CA ARG A 174 9.86 11.72 -18.43
C ARG A 174 10.15 13.10 -17.82
N PRO A 175 11.23 13.22 -17.02
CA PRO A 175 11.58 14.52 -16.47
C PRO A 175 11.95 15.49 -17.58
N PRO A 176 11.68 16.80 -17.40
CA PRO A 176 12.08 17.81 -18.38
C PRO A 176 13.59 17.76 -18.64
N ASN A 177 13.98 17.84 -19.92
CA ASN A 177 15.37 17.89 -20.37
C ASN A 177 16.25 16.67 -20.02
N GLN A 178 15.65 15.52 -19.72
CA GLN A 178 16.35 14.25 -19.49
C GLN A 178 15.74 13.14 -20.37
N PRO A 179 16.52 12.10 -20.72
CA PRO A 179 15.97 10.96 -21.46
C PRO A 179 14.95 10.22 -20.60
N PRO A 180 13.92 9.64 -21.23
CA PRO A 180 12.95 8.79 -20.54
C PRO A 180 13.62 7.58 -19.90
N SER A 181 13.09 7.14 -18.74
CA SER A 181 13.56 5.93 -18.03
C SER A 181 12.40 5.07 -17.55
N SER A 182 12.65 3.77 -17.37
CA SER A 182 11.64 2.83 -16.88
C SER A 182 11.25 3.13 -15.43
N ILE A 183 10.02 2.80 -15.07
CA ILE A 183 9.56 2.76 -13.68
C ILE A 183 10.26 1.59 -12.99
N LYS A 184 10.76 1.81 -11.78
CA LYS A 184 11.50 0.80 -10.99
C LYS A 184 10.94 0.64 -9.57
N ILE A 185 9.64 0.79 -9.40
CA ILE A 185 8.97 0.67 -8.10
C ILE A 185 8.81 -0.82 -7.78
N GLY A 186 9.33 -1.23 -6.62
CA GLY A 186 9.31 -2.61 -6.15
C GLY A 186 8.02 -3.02 -5.45
N ALA A 187 8.13 -3.85 -4.40
CA ALA A 187 7.00 -4.43 -3.66
C ALA A 187 6.01 -3.36 -3.19
N ASP A 188 4.80 -3.45 -3.67
CA ASP A 188 3.77 -2.41 -3.57
C ASP A 188 2.46 -2.99 -3.03
N GLY A 189 1.59 -3.49 -3.89
CA GLY A 189 0.34 -4.10 -3.48
C GLY A 189 0.54 -5.28 -2.53
N ILE A 190 -0.31 -5.38 -1.50
CA ILE A 190 -0.24 -6.42 -0.46
C ILE A 190 -1.64 -6.85 -0.02
N ALA A 191 -1.84 -8.16 0.17
CA ALA A 191 -3.05 -8.75 0.72
C ALA A 191 -2.68 -9.95 1.60
N ILE A 192 -3.50 -10.27 2.59
CA ILE A 192 -3.30 -11.44 3.45
C ILE A 192 -4.44 -12.43 3.25
N SER A 193 -4.14 -13.73 3.13
CA SER A 193 -5.15 -14.77 2.96
C SER A 193 -6.13 -14.83 4.14
N ALA A 194 -7.35 -15.31 3.90
CA ALA A 194 -8.41 -15.35 4.92
C ALA A 194 -8.05 -16.23 6.12
N ASP A 195 -7.25 -17.29 5.90
CA ASP A 195 -6.67 -18.14 6.94
C ASP A 195 -5.44 -17.54 7.62
N GLY A 196 -4.81 -16.52 6.99
CA GLY A 196 -3.59 -15.86 7.46
C GLY A 196 -2.32 -16.70 7.27
N GLU A 197 -2.33 -17.68 6.37
CA GLU A 197 -1.16 -18.52 6.08
C GLU A 197 -0.25 -17.90 5.03
N ARG A 198 -0.82 -17.14 4.08
CA ARG A 198 -0.10 -16.53 2.96
C ARG A 198 -0.24 -15.01 2.95
N LEU A 199 0.86 -14.32 2.70
CA LEU A 199 0.88 -12.91 2.34
C LEU A 199 1.09 -12.81 0.83
N PHE A 200 0.12 -12.26 0.10
CA PHE A 200 0.22 -11.95 -1.32
C PHE A 200 0.81 -10.56 -1.50
N TYR A 201 1.68 -10.40 -2.48
CA TYR A 201 2.28 -9.11 -2.82
C TYR A 201 2.71 -9.07 -4.29
N CYS A 202 2.88 -7.88 -4.82
CA CYS A 202 3.45 -7.69 -6.14
C CYS A 202 4.29 -6.40 -6.19
N PRO A 203 5.40 -6.37 -6.98
CA PRO A 203 5.99 -5.11 -7.36
C PRO A 203 5.04 -4.30 -8.26
N LEU A 204 5.00 -2.98 -8.12
CA LEU A 204 4.24 -2.12 -9.02
C LEU A 204 4.72 -2.29 -10.45
N ALA A 205 6.03 -2.35 -10.63
CA ALA A 205 6.67 -2.54 -11.93
C ALA A 205 6.86 -4.03 -12.27
N SER A 206 5.76 -4.81 -12.25
CA SER A 206 5.73 -6.23 -12.64
C SER A 206 4.31 -6.67 -12.97
N ARG A 207 4.18 -7.70 -13.84
CA ARG A 207 2.90 -8.40 -14.06
C ARG A 207 2.78 -9.68 -13.23
N ARG A 208 3.75 -9.99 -12.36
CA ARG A 208 3.73 -11.20 -11.53
C ARG A 208 3.06 -10.92 -10.18
N LEU A 209 2.33 -11.92 -9.70
CA LEU A 209 1.85 -12.01 -8.33
C LEU A 209 2.73 -13.01 -7.58
N TYR A 210 3.08 -12.68 -6.34
CA TYR A 210 3.82 -13.58 -5.45
C TYR A 210 3.06 -13.77 -4.16
N SER A 211 3.35 -14.87 -3.47
CA SER A 211 2.95 -15.07 -2.09
C SER A 211 4.07 -15.66 -1.26
N VAL A 212 4.05 -15.43 0.05
CA VAL A 212 5.05 -15.94 1.00
C VAL A 212 4.37 -16.41 2.27
N SER A 213 4.98 -17.35 2.99
CA SER A 213 4.48 -17.83 4.28
C SER A 213 4.49 -16.71 5.32
N VAL A 214 3.33 -16.46 5.94
CA VAL A 214 3.20 -15.52 7.04
C VAL A 214 3.97 -16.01 8.28
N ASP A 215 4.03 -17.32 8.52
CA ASP A 215 4.83 -17.91 9.60
C ASP A 215 6.33 -17.66 9.40
N ALA A 216 6.80 -17.80 8.16
CA ALA A 216 8.21 -17.55 7.84
C ALA A 216 8.56 -16.07 8.01
N LEU A 217 7.70 -15.15 7.56
CA LEU A 217 7.88 -13.71 7.77
C LEU A 217 7.90 -13.33 9.25
N ALA A 218 7.02 -13.96 10.05
CA ALA A 218 6.88 -13.69 11.47
C ALA A 218 8.06 -14.22 12.31
N ASN A 219 8.78 -15.22 11.81
CA ASN A 219 9.91 -15.81 12.51
C ASN A 219 11.19 -14.98 12.27
N GLN A 220 11.63 -14.28 13.32
CA GLN A 220 12.85 -13.45 13.26
C GLN A 220 14.13 -14.26 13.09
N GLU A 221 14.14 -15.53 13.56
CA GLU A 221 15.32 -16.40 13.53
C GLU A 221 15.64 -16.96 12.12
N LEU A 222 14.64 -16.99 11.21
CA LEU A 222 14.87 -17.44 9.86
C LEU A 222 15.70 -16.41 9.08
N SER A 223 16.68 -16.90 8.30
CA SER A 223 17.41 -16.05 7.35
C SER A 223 16.51 -15.63 6.16
N ASP A 224 16.93 -14.63 5.40
CA ASP A 224 16.19 -14.21 4.19
C ASP A 224 16.11 -15.34 3.15
N GLU A 225 17.14 -16.18 3.03
CA GLU A 225 17.15 -17.36 2.16
C GLU A 225 16.09 -18.39 2.57
N GLN A 226 15.99 -18.68 3.87
CA GLN A 226 14.97 -19.60 4.40
C GLN A 226 13.54 -19.05 4.19
N VAL A 227 13.34 -17.75 4.34
CA VAL A 227 12.05 -17.11 4.02
C VAL A 227 11.78 -17.17 2.52
N ALA A 228 12.79 -16.95 1.69
CA ALA A 228 12.70 -17.01 0.23
C ALA A 228 12.27 -18.39 -0.30
N GLU A 229 12.66 -19.49 0.37
CA GLU A 229 12.20 -20.85 0.05
C GLU A 229 10.69 -21.01 0.16
N THR A 230 10.00 -20.15 0.90
CA THR A 230 8.54 -20.17 1.05
C THR A 230 7.81 -19.26 0.06
N VAL A 231 8.53 -18.52 -0.78
CA VAL A 231 7.96 -17.67 -1.82
C VAL A 231 7.41 -18.57 -2.94
N VAL A 232 6.17 -18.27 -3.32
CA VAL A 232 5.52 -18.89 -4.48
C VAL A 232 5.31 -17.81 -5.53
N ASP A 233 5.72 -18.09 -6.76
CA ASP A 233 5.33 -17.33 -7.93
C ASP A 233 3.94 -17.77 -8.37
N GLU A 234 2.94 -16.95 -8.10
CA GLU A 234 1.52 -17.20 -8.40
C GLU A 234 1.17 -16.98 -9.88
N GLY A 235 2.14 -16.56 -10.67
CA GLY A 235 2.00 -16.37 -12.12
C GLY A 235 1.75 -14.94 -12.56
N ASP A 236 1.48 -14.81 -13.86
CA ASP A 236 1.12 -13.54 -14.49
C ASP A 236 -0.35 -13.18 -14.16
N LYS A 237 -0.58 -11.97 -13.69
CA LYS A 237 -1.90 -11.45 -13.32
C LYS A 237 -2.58 -10.64 -14.44
N GLY A 238 -2.03 -10.66 -15.65
CA GLY A 238 -2.63 -10.01 -16.84
C GLY A 238 -2.41 -8.50 -16.92
N GLY A 239 -1.49 -7.93 -16.14
CA GLY A 239 -1.13 -6.52 -16.17
C GLY A 239 -0.49 -6.04 -14.89
N GLY A 240 -0.01 -4.80 -14.88
CA GLY A 240 0.56 -4.16 -13.71
C GLY A 240 -0.52 -3.84 -12.67
N SER A 241 -0.22 -4.12 -11.39
CA SER A 241 -1.10 -3.78 -10.25
C SER A 241 -0.41 -2.82 -9.31
N ASP A 242 -1.19 -1.90 -8.77
CA ASP A 242 -0.79 -1.01 -7.68
C ASP A 242 -1.26 -1.60 -6.34
N GLY A 243 -2.56 -1.68 -6.09
CA GLY A 243 -3.11 -2.22 -4.87
C GLY A 243 -3.60 -3.67 -4.96
N LEU A 244 -3.53 -4.38 -3.84
CA LEU A 244 -4.15 -5.68 -3.61
C LEU A 244 -5.07 -5.62 -2.39
N GLU A 245 -6.10 -6.47 -2.37
CA GLU A 245 -6.96 -6.68 -1.21
C GLU A 245 -7.48 -8.11 -1.20
N SER A 246 -7.97 -8.60 -0.08
CA SER A 246 -8.53 -9.94 0.06
C SER A 246 -9.81 -9.96 0.87
N ASP A 247 -10.60 -11.01 0.71
CA ASP A 247 -11.85 -11.19 1.42
C ASP A 247 -11.93 -12.49 2.23
N ALA A 248 -12.97 -12.60 3.03
CA ALA A 248 -13.21 -13.75 3.89
C ALA A 248 -13.45 -15.09 3.15
N GLN A 249 -13.61 -15.05 1.83
CA GLN A 249 -13.73 -16.23 0.96
C GLN A 249 -12.40 -16.63 0.32
N ASN A 250 -11.30 -16.04 0.80
CA ASN A 250 -9.93 -16.26 0.31
C ASN A 250 -9.74 -15.87 -1.16
N ARG A 251 -10.52 -14.90 -1.66
CA ARG A 251 -10.34 -14.30 -2.98
C ARG A 251 -9.40 -13.10 -2.84
N VAL A 252 -8.57 -12.88 -3.86
CA VAL A 252 -7.68 -11.71 -3.93
C VAL A 252 -8.19 -10.77 -5.01
N TYR A 253 -8.33 -9.51 -4.68
CA TYR A 253 -8.65 -8.43 -5.61
C TYR A 253 -7.37 -7.73 -6.01
N LEU A 254 -7.25 -7.40 -7.29
CA LEU A 254 -6.07 -6.79 -7.86
C LEU A 254 -6.51 -5.60 -8.72
N THR A 255 -5.88 -4.47 -8.52
CA THR A 255 -5.97 -3.39 -9.50
C THR A 255 -5.20 -3.79 -10.76
N ASN A 256 -5.63 -3.31 -11.92
CA ASN A 256 -4.88 -3.46 -13.14
C ASN A 256 -4.88 -2.12 -13.89
N TYR A 257 -3.83 -1.35 -13.69
CA TYR A 257 -3.73 0.00 -14.21
C TYR A 257 -3.47 0.05 -15.72
N GLU A 258 -3.02 -1.06 -16.34
CA GLU A 258 -2.82 -1.12 -17.80
C GLU A 258 -4.15 -1.23 -18.55
N HIS A 259 -5.20 -1.75 -17.90
CA HIS A 259 -6.49 -2.07 -18.56
C HIS A 259 -7.70 -1.38 -17.93
N ASN A 260 -7.54 -0.51 -16.94
CA ASN A 260 -8.62 0.18 -16.23
C ASN A 260 -9.63 -0.78 -15.59
N VAL A 261 -9.13 -1.87 -14.98
CA VAL A 261 -9.97 -2.92 -14.39
C VAL A 261 -9.60 -3.20 -12.94
N ILE A 262 -10.57 -3.74 -12.21
CA ILE A 262 -10.34 -4.51 -10.99
C ILE A 262 -10.54 -5.99 -11.35
N LEU A 263 -9.53 -6.79 -11.07
CA LEU A 263 -9.57 -8.25 -11.21
C LEU A 263 -9.92 -8.89 -9.87
N ARG A 264 -10.52 -10.07 -9.93
CA ARG A 264 -10.71 -10.97 -8.78
C ARG A 264 -10.08 -12.31 -9.09
N ARG A 265 -9.14 -12.75 -8.24
CA ARG A 265 -8.54 -14.08 -8.29
C ARG A 265 -9.23 -14.99 -7.30
N SER A 266 -9.76 -16.10 -7.78
CA SER A 266 -10.34 -17.17 -6.96
C SER A 266 -9.26 -18.00 -6.25
N PRO A 267 -9.60 -18.77 -5.19
CA PRO A 267 -8.62 -19.62 -4.49
C PRO A 267 -7.93 -20.67 -5.37
N ASP A 268 -8.56 -21.08 -6.46
CA ASP A 268 -8.00 -22.00 -7.47
C ASP A 268 -7.05 -21.31 -8.48
N GLY A 269 -6.81 -19.99 -8.32
CA GLY A 269 -5.91 -19.21 -9.15
C GLY A 269 -6.54 -18.59 -10.41
N MET A 270 -7.83 -18.80 -10.66
CA MET A 270 -8.50 -18.25 -11.84
C MET A 270 -8.82 -16.76 -11.65
N TYR A 271 -8.62 -15.98 -12.72
CA TYR A 271 -8.90 -14.54 -12.75
C TYR A 271 -10.20 -14.25 -13.50
N GLU A 272 -10.95 -13.30 -12.98
CA GLU A 272 -12.09 -12.69 -13.66
C GLU A 272 -12.07 -11.18 -13.54
N THR A 273 -12.62 -10.48 -14.51
CA THR A 273 -12.81 -9.03 -14.46
C THR A 273 -14.04 -8.71 -13.62
N LEU A 274 -13.83 -8.06 -12.48
CA LEU A 274 -14.91 -7.62 -11.59
C LEU A 274 -15.46 -6.26 -12.01
N VAL A 275 -14.59 -5.33 -12.40
CA VAL A 275 -14.93 -3.99 -12.87
C VAL A 275 -14.09 -3.65 -14.08
N HIS A 276 -14.73 -3.11 -15.13
CA HIS A 276 -14.07 -2.45 -16.25
C HIS A 276 -14.81 -1.15 -16.56
N ASP A 277 -14.14 -0.02 -16.41
CA ASP A 277 -14.75 1.30 -16.67
C ASP A 277 -13.64 2.28 -17.09
N PRO A 278 -13.84 3.07 -18.16
CA PRO A 278 -12.84 4.05 -18.62
C PRO A 278 -12.51 5.15 -17.61
N ARG A 279 -13.32 5.33 -16.56
CA ARG A 279 -13.05 6.26 -15.46
C ARG A 279 -12.09 5.69 -14.42
N VAL A 280 -11.86 4.38 -14.43
CA VAL A 280 -10.95 3.69 -13.49
C VAL A 280 -9.50 3.83 -13.99
N LEU A 281 -9.05 5.08 -14.08
CA LEU A 281 -7.72 5.44 -14.59
C LEU A 281 -6.67 5.31 -13.48
N TRP A 282 -5.82 4.30 -13.60
CA TRP A 282 -4.84 3.91 -12.60
C TRP A 282 -5.50 3.60 -11.25
N PRO A 283 -6.25 2.50 -11.15
CA PRO A 283 -6.80 2.07 -9.87
C PRO A 283 -5.65 1.67 -8.93
N ASP A 284 -5.78 2.08 -7.66
CA ASP A 284 -4.74 1.93 -6.65
C ASP A 284 -5.29 1.22 -5.41
N THR A 285 -5.50 1.93 -4.32
CA THR A 285 -5.89 1.35 -3.04
C THR A 285 -7.32 0.78 -3.06
N MET A 286 -7.49 -0.36 -2.39
CA MET A 286 -8.78 -1.04 -2.22
C MET A 286 -9.06 -1.35 -0.76
N SER A 287 -10.35 -1.48 -0.42
CA SER A 287 -10.80 -1.93 0.89
C SER A 287 -12.11 -2.70 0.79
N VAL A 288 -12.13 -3.92 1.30
CA VAL A 288 -13.36 -4.68 1.50
C VAL A 288 -14.07 -4.18 2.74
N ALA A 289 -15.32 -3.74 2.60
CA ALA A 289 -16.10 -3.20 3.69
C ALA A 289 -17.17 -4.18 4.21
N ASN A 290 -17.68 -3.92 5.43
CA ASN A 290 -18.68 -4.79 6.07
C ASN A 290 -20.07 -4.73 5.43
N ASP A 291 -20.29 -3.80 4.50
CA ASP A 291 -21.53 -3.64 3.75
C ASP A 291 -21.60 -4.52 2.47
N GLY A 292 -20.57 -5.35 2.24
CA GLY A 292 -20.50 -6.24 1.10
C GLY A 292 -19.99 -5.58 -0.18
N TYR A 293 -19.33 -4.41 -0.05
CA TYR A 293 -18.72 -3.70 -1.16
C TYR A 293 -17.20 -3.71 -1.06
N LEU A 294 -16.57 -3.72 -2.22
CA LEU A 294 -15.19 -3.32 -2.43
C LEU A 294 -15.18 -1.83 -2.78
N TYR A 295 -14.50 -1.03 -1.97
CA TYR A 295 -14.21 0.37 -2.25
C TYR A 295 -12.82 0.47 -2.88
N PHE A 296 -12.65 1.36 -3.86
CA PHE A 296 -11.35 1.58 -4.49
C PHE A 296 -11.24 2.99 -5.05
N ILE A 297 -10.01 3.46 -5.19
CA ILE A 297 -9.71 4.77 -5.76
C ILE A 297 -9.06 4.63 -7.14
N ALA A 298 -9.10 5.70 -7.92
CA ALA A 298 -8.34 5.88 -9.15
C ALA A 298 -7.63 7.23 -9.09
N ASN A 299 -6.29 7.22 -9.13
CA ASN A 299 -5.45 8.38 -8.87
C ASN A 299 -4.81 8.98 -10.13
N GLN A 300 -5.00 8.36 -11.30
CA GLN A 300 -4.46 8.82 -12.59
C GLN A 300 -2.92 9.00 -12.55
N LEU A 301 -2.19 8.10 -11.86
CA LEU A 301 -0.75 8.24 -11.60
C LEU A 301 0.06 8.53 -12.88
N HIS A 302 -0.23 7.81 -13.97
CA HIS A 302 0.43 7.97 -15.28
C HIS A 302 0.27 9.37 -15.89
N ARG A 303 -0.66 10.18 -15.39
CA ARG A 303 -0.92 11.55 -15.85
C ARG A 303 -0.21 12.61 -15.01
N GLN A 304 0.56 12.21 -13.98
CA GLN A 304 1.37 13.12 -13.16
C GLN A 304 2.49 13.78 -13.98
N PRO A 305 2.98 14.95 -13.53
CA PRO A 305 4.03 15.71 -14.22
C PRO A 305 5.28 14.89 -14.55
N GLN A 306 5.70 14.00 -13.66
CA GLN A 306 6.90 13.17 -13.84
C GLN A 306 6.81 12.21 -15.05
N TYR A 307 5.60 11.80 -15.44
CA TYR A 307 5.37 10.94 -16.62
C TYR A 307 5.00 11.74 -17.89
N GLN A 308 4.73 13.04 -17.74
CA GLN A 308 4.17 13.90 -18.77
C GLN A 308 5.04 15.15 -19.07
N GLN A 309 6.37 15.00 -18.97
CA GLN A 309 7.33 16.09 -19.26
C GLN A 309 7.06 17.38 -18.45
N GLY A 310 6.71 17.22 -17.17
CA GLY A 310 6.43 18.32 -16.27
C GLY A 310 5.01 18.89 -16.35
N LYS A 311 4.11 18.31 -17.17
CA LYS A 311 2.71 18.76 -17.28
C LYS A 311 1.78 17.86 -16.46
N ASP A 312 1.05 18.42 -15.53
CA ASP A 312 -0.04 17.69 -14.87
C ASP A 312 -1.23 17.56 -15.81
N ARG A 313 -1.62 16.32 -16.11
CA ARG A 313 -2.76 15.97 -16.96
C ARG A 313 -3.89 15.29 -16.19
N ARG A 314 -3.76 15.19 -14.86
CA ARG A 314 -4.79 14.60 -14.02
C ARG A 314 -6.01 15.50 -13.95
N GLU A 315 -7.18 14.88 -13.93
CA GLU A 315 -8.48 15.56 -13.76
C GLU A 315 -8.92 15.40 -12.31
N LYS A 316 -9.03 16.49 -11.58
CA LYS A 316 -9.46 16.53 -10.18
C LYS A 316 -10.95 16.93 -10.10
N PRO A 317 -11.72 16.48 -9.08
CA PRO A 317 -11.27 15.68 -7.92
C PRO A 317 -11.01 14.21 -8.28
N TYR A 318 -10.18 13.55 -7.48
CA TYR A 318 -10.01 12.11 -7.58
C TYR A 318 -11.29 11.36 -7.24
N SER A 319 -11.45 10.15 -7.78
CA SER A 319 -12.68 9.38 -7.65
C SER A 319 -12.54 8.24 -6.66
N LEU A 320 -13.53 8.12 -5.78
CA LEU A 320 -13.76 6.95 -4.95
C LEU A 320 -14.91 6.15 -5.56
N PHE A 321 -14.65 4.90 -5.89
CA PHE A 321 -15.60 3.96 -6.47
C PHE A 321 -15.97 2.88 -5.46
N ARG A 322 -17.07 2.18 -5.71
CA ARG A 322 -17.41 0.93 -5.04
C ARG A 322 -18.12 -0.03 -5.99
N THR A 323 -17.89 -1.31 -5.77
CA THR A 323 -18.59 -2.40 -6.45
C THR A 323 -19.04 -3.46 -5.45
N ARG A 324 -20.18 -4.10 -5.70
CA ARG A 324 -20.69 -5.15 -4.82
C ARG A 324 -19.91 -6.45 -5.02
N ILE A 325 -19.51 -7.08 -3.94
CA ILE A 325 -18.74 -8.32 -3.97
C ILE A 325 -19.38 -9.46 -3.15
N ASP A 326 -20.41 -9.17 -2.38
CA ASP A 326 -21.13 -10.11 -1.50
C ASP A 326 -20.18 -10.92 -0.59
N SER A 327 -19.20 -10.24 -0.01
CA SER A 327 -18.22 -10.82 0.91
C SER A 327 -17.93 -9.88 2.08
N GLN A 328 -17.15 -10.37 3.01
CA GLN A 328 -16.71 -9.65 4.21
C GLN A 328 -15.18 -9.46 4.19
N PRO A 329 -14.65 -8.47 4.89
CA PRO A 329 -13.21 -8.31 5.04
C PRO A 329 -12.58 -9.50 5.78
N VAL A 330 -11.32 -9.75 5.52
CA VAL A 330 -10.49 -10.69 6.30
C VAL A 330 -10.41 -10.20 7.75
N ARG A 331 -10.65 -11.11 8.71
CA ARG A 331 -10.68 -10.79 10.14
C ARG A 331 -9.79 -11.73 10.95
N LEU A 332 -8.49 -11.54 10.82
CA LEU A 332 -7.49 -12.29 11.56
C LEU A 332 -7.34 -11.71 12.98
N ARG A 333 -8.21 -12.10 13.89
CA ARG A 333 -8.21 -11.67 15.31
C ARG A 333 -8.46 -12.84 16.26
N LYS A 334 -7.96 -12.69 17.51
CA LYS A 334 -8.28 -13.61 18.60
C LYS A 334 -9.74 -13.47 19.02
#